data_fcede233013992f0e49d5ed29ed8a3e4
#
_entry.id   fcede233013992f0e49d5ed29ed8a3e4
#
_cell.length_a   1.000
_cell.length_b   1.000
_cell.length_c   1.000
_cell.angle_alpha   90.00
_cell.angle_beta   90.00
_cell.angle_gamma   90.00
#
_symmetry.space_group_name_H-M   'P 1'
#
loop_
_entity.id
_entity.type
_entity.pdbx_description
1 polymer ?
#
loop_
_entity_poly.entity_id
_entity_poly.type
_entity_poly.pdbx_seq_one_letter_code
_entity_poly.pdbx_strand_id
1 'polypeptide(L)'
;MPISKILSQPAEEISTLTESFDLVYMDPPFGLMRDFTMTEEDGTQKGFQDQWSSFEEYIGWYSEIIQEAWKKMKPNSWMYLHNNFEGNALVLAELPKAIRKAYYTNISWKRSGPKNNIKNGWGNIVDSIMVLRKGSPYFEVEYTDLDPKYEKNSFKNKDERGFYALAKVTGEKSRPCRRFEYKGYNPQYGFRISEEMLSGLDADGRLHFGAKNLYKKIYLDESKGVPVQNLWDDVYFISRSEQNKRKYPTQKPLKLLERVIKSSCPTDGWVLDPFCGSGTTAIASYALQRNCVTMDINEDALQLAREGVEELKGHGSLISFFE
;
A
#
# COMPACT_ATOMS: atom_id res chain seq x y z
N MET A 1 15.92 6.11 17.64
CA MET A 1 15.37 6.94 16.54
C MET A 1 15.72 6.25 15.22
N PRO A 2 14.83 6.22 14.24
CA PRO A 2 15.11 5.58 12.96
C PRO A 2 16.25 6.30 12.21
N ILE A 3 16.94 5.56 11.38
CA ILE A 3 18.04 6.05 10.55
C ILE A 3 17.47 6.46 9.20
N SER A 4 17.70 7.71 8.79
CA SER A 4 17.35 8.20 7.45
C SER A 4 18.63 8.59 6.72
N LYS A 5 18.97 7.84 5.67
CA LYS A 5 20.07 8.16 4.75
C LYS A 5 19.49 8.74 3.47
N ILE A 6 19.78 10.00 3.19
CA ILE A 6 19.32 10.73 2.01
C ILE A 6 20.55 11.04 1.17
N LEU A 7 20.71 10.31 0.05
CA LEU A 7 21.95 10.25 -0.72
C LEU A 7 21.80 10.96 -2.05
N SER A 8 22.79 11.82 -2.37
CA SER A 8 22.93 12.45 -3.70
C SER A 8 23.65 11.48 -4.64
N GLN A 9 22.90 10.47 -5.11
CA GLN A 9 23.41 9.38 -5.94
C GLN A 9 22.33 8.94 -6.92
N PRO A 10 22.69 8.53 -8.15
CA PRO A 10 21.75 7.98 -9.11
C PRO A 10 21.31 6.56 -8.69
N ALA A 11 20.14 6.15 -9.17
CA ALA A 11 19.56 4.84 -8.86
C ALA A 11 20.44 3.65 -9.31
N GLU A 12 21.27 3.85 -10.31
CA GLU A 12 22.24 2.88 -10.83
C GLU A 12 23.29 2.48 -9.77
N GLU A 13 23.50 3.33 -8.77
CA GLU A 13 24.46 3.09 -7.70
C GLU A 13 23.87 2.28 -6.51
N ILE A 14 22.67 1.71 -6.62
CA ILE A 14 22.07 0.82 -5.59
C ILE A 14 23.05 -0.29 -5.16
N SER A 15 23.86 -0.79 -6.07
CA SER A 15 24.87 -1.83 -5.78
C SER A 15 25.87 -1.44 -4.70
N THR A 16 26.14 -0.14 -4.51
CA THR A 16 27.09 0.38 -3.52
C THR A 16 26.55 0.38 -2.09
N LEU A 17 25.23 0.29 -1.92
CA LEU A 17 24.58 0.28 -0.61
C LEU A 17 24.99 -0.95 0.20
N THR A 18 25.21 -0.78 1.49
CA THR A 18 25.59 -1.85 2.43
C THR A 18 24.39 -2.52 3.11
N GLU A 19 23.25 -1.84 3.10
CA GLU A 19 22.02 -2.29 3.73
C GLU A 19 21.33 -3.39 2.93
N SER A 20 20.47 -4.14 3.63
CA SER A 20 19.47 -5.04 3.01
C SER A 20 18.07 -4.64 3.44
N PHE A 21 17.12 -4.68 2.52
CA PHE A 21 15.84 -4.01 2.66
C PHE A 21 14.67 -4.99 2.85
N ASP A 22 13.75 -4.61 3.76
CA ASP A 22 12.47 -5.29 3.98
C ASP A 22 11.43 -4.83 2.95
N LEU A 23 11.55 -3.58 2.50
CA LEU A 23 10.67 -2.94 1.54
C LEU A 23 11.47 -2.12 0.54
N VAL A 24 11.16 -2.29 -0.73
CA VAL A 24 11.60 -1.39 -1.80
C VAL A 24 10.37 -0.72 -2.39
N TYR A 25 10.37 0.61 -2.47
CA TYR A 25 9.39 1.40 -3.20
C TYR A 25 10.10 2.18 -4.29
N MET A 26 9.57 2.16 -5.50
CA MET A 26 10.15 2.87 -6.64
C MET A 26 9.07 3.66 -7.37
N ASP A 27 9.33 4.95 -7.58
CA ASP A 27 8.49 5.88 -8.34
C ASP A 27 9.37 6.65 -9.34
N PRO A 28 9.92 5.97 -10.37
CA PRO A 28 10.80 6.58 -11.36
C PRO A 28 10.03 7.56 -12.26
N PRO A 29 10.71 8.36 -13.11
CA PRO A 29 10.08 8.94 -14.30
C PRO A 29 9.33 7.84 -15.08
N PHE A 30 8.18 8.16 -15.70
CA PHE A 30 7.33 7.14 -16.33
C PHE A 30 7.61 6.91 -17.82
N GLY A 31 8.70 7.45 -18.33
CA GLY A 31 9.05 7.35 -19.76
C GLY A 31 8.09 8.14 -20.65
N LEU A 32 7.56 9.26 -20.18
CA LEU A 32 6.54 10.04 -20.90
C LEU A 32 7.13 10.97 -21.97
N MET A 33 8.42 10.92 -22.21
CA MET A 33 9.17 11.72 -23.21
C MET A 33 8.95 13.22 -23.05
N ARG A 34 8.87 13.72 -21.82
CA ARG A 34 8.66 15.13 -21.50
C ARG A 34 9.23 15.49 -20.14
N ASP A 35 9.72 16.71 -19.99
CA ASP A 35 10.19 17.22 -18.72
C ASP A 35 9.04 17.64 -17.81
N PHE A 36 9.24 17.47 -16.52
CA PHE A 36 8.32 17.91 -15.48
C PHE A 36 8.98 19.06 -14.71
N THR A 37 8.50 20.28 -14.94
CA THR A 37 9.03 21.49 -14.30
C THR A 37 7.93 22.26 -13.59
N MET A 38 8.27 22.88 -12.46
CA MET A 38 7.52 23.93 -11.80
C MET A 38 8.36 25.22 -11.82
N THR A 39 7.73 26.34 -12.11
CA THR A 39 8.36 27.66 -12.00
C THR A 39 7.98 28.24 -10.64
N GLU A 40 8.99 28.62 -9.84
CA GLU A 40 8.81 29.32 -8.58
C GLU A 40 8.50 30.81 -8.81
N GLU A 41 8.11 31.53 -7.75
CA GLU A 41 7.77 32.96 -7.82
C GLU A 41 8.95 33.83 -8.26
N ASP A 42 10.19 33.39 -7.99
CA ASP A 42 11.43 34.06 -8.41
C ASP A 42 11.87 33.73 -9.85
N GLY A 43 11.09 32.90 -10.56
CA GLY A 43 11.39 32.47 -11.93
C GLY A 43 12.28 31.23 -12.03
N THR A 44 12.74 30.66 -10.92
CA THR A 44 13.53 29.42 -10.88
C THR A 44 12.68 28.24 -11.33
N GLN A 45 13.23 27.37 -12.18
CA GLN A 45 12.58 26.14 -12.60
C GLN A 45 13.11 24.94 -11.79
N LYS A 46 12.23 24.24 -11.11
CA LYS A 46 12.53 22.98 -10.41
C LYS A 46 11.80 21.82 -11.07
N GLY A 47 12.43 20.66 -11.13
CA GLY A 47 11.81 19.48 -11.72
C GLY A 47 12.83 18.42 -12.09
N PHE A 48 12.40 17.49 -12.94
CA PHE A 48 13.23 16.40 -13.44
C PHE A 48 12.97 16.16 -14.93
N GLN A 49 13.95 15.58 -15.59
CA GLN A 49 13.88 15.18 -16.99
C GLN A 49 13.30 13.76 -17.10
N ASP A 50 12.41 13.57 -18.08
CA ASP A 50 11.84 12.27 -18.44
C ASP A 50 11.95 12.12 -19.96
N GLN A 51 13.19 12.22 -20.48
CA GLN A 51 13.50 12.15 -21.90
C GLN A 51 14.41 10.95 -22.16
N TRP A 52 13.98 10.11 -23.07
CA TRP A 52 14.62 8.87 -23.50
C TRP A 52 14.68 8.85 -25.02
N SER A 53 15.63 8.12 -25.61
CA SER A 53 15.66 7.95 -27.08
C SER A 53 14.51 7.08 -27.57
N SER A 54 14.03 6.16 -26.73
CA SER A 54 12.83 5.36 -26.97
C SER A 54 12.23 4.85 -25.64
N PHE A 55 10.99 4.38 -25.70
CA PHE A 55 10.35 3.78 -24.53
C PHE A 55 10.99 2.43 -24.15
N GLU A 56 11.52 1.69 -25.14
CA GLU A 56 12.26 0.45 -24.91
C GLU A 56 13.56 0.71 -24.12
N GLU A 57 14.27 1.80 -24.40
CA GLU A 57 15.45 2.20 -23.63
C GLU A 57 15.07 2.46 -22.16
N TYR A 58 14.00 3.21 -21.91
CA TYR A 58 13.48 3.42 -20.57
C TYR A 58 13.15 2.11 -19.85
N ILE A 59 12.45 1.18 -20.51
CA ILE A 59 12.08 -0.12 -19.94
C ILE A 59 13.33 -0.95 -19.62
N GLY A 60 14.33 -0.99 -20.49
CA GLY A 60 15.61 -1.66 -20.27
C GLY A 60 16.32 -1.10 -19.02
N TRP A 61 16.51 0.22 -18.96
CA TRP A 61 17.10 0.92 -17.82
C TRP A 61 16.35 0.62 -16.50
N TYR A 62 15.03 0.75 -16.52
CA TYR A 62 14.23 0.50 -15.30
C TYR A 62 14.30 -0.96 -14.87
N SER A 63 14.33 -1.91 -15.83
CA SER A 63 14.53 -3.33 -15.54
C SER A 63 15.87 -3.59 -14.84
N GLU A 64 16.96 -2.93 -15.23
CA GLU A 64 18.27 -3.05 -14.59
C GLU A 64 18.24 -2.54 -13.15
N ILE A 65 17.65 -1.36 -12.89
CA ILE A 65 17.47 -0.80 -11.54
C ILE A 65 16.70 -1.76 -10.64
N ILE A 66 15.60 -2.33 -11.13
CA ILE A 66 14.81 -3.31 -10.39
C ILE A 66 15.66 -4.54 -10.03
N GLN A 67 16.48 -5.03 -10.94
CA GLN A 67 17.35 -6.18 -10.70
C GLN A 67 18.41 -5.89 -9.65
N GLU A 68 19.03 -4.71 -9.66
CA GLU A 68 19.99 -4.32 -8.63
C GLU A 68 19.32 -4.19 -7.25
N ALA A 69 18.17 -3.54 -7.18
CA ALA A 69 17.40 -3.46 -5.94
C ALA A 69 16.93 -4.85 -5.44
N TRP A 70 16.55 -5.76 -6.36
CA TRP A 70 16.17 -7.13 -6.00
C TRP A 70 17.30 -7.89 -5.30
N LYS A 71 18.56 -7.65 -5.69
CA LYS A 71 19.74 -8.24 -5.02
C LYS A 71 19.88 -7.73 -3.59
N LYS A 72 19.54 -6.46 -3.33
CA LYS A 72 19.60 -5.83 -2.00
C LYS A 72 18.43 -6.16 -1.08
N MET A 73 17.37 -6.77 -1.60
CA MET A 73 16.22 -7.19 -0.80
C MET A 73 16.54 -8.40 0.08
N LYS A 74 16.05 -8.37 1.31
CA LYS A 74 16.05 -9.51 2.22
C LYS A 74 15.30 -10.72 1.63
N PRO A 75 15.51 -11.96 2.12
CA PRO A 75 14.79 -13.15 1.63
C PRO A 75 13.27 -13.06 1.76
N ASN A 76 12.76 -12.34 2.76
CA ASN A 76 11.34 -12.11 3.00
C ASN A 76 11.06 -10.62 2.95
N SER A 77 10.66 -10.10 1.78
CA SER A 77 10.55 -8.65 1.54
C SER A 77 9.60 -8.33 0.41
N TRP A 78 9.16 -7.07 0.34
CA TRP A 78 8.26 -6.55 -0.66
C TRP A 78 8.94 -5.55 -1.59
N MET A 79 8.50 -5.50 -2.86
CA MET A 79 8.85 -4.44 -3.80
C MET A 79 7.57 -3.88 -4.42
N TYR A 80 7.44 -2.56 -4.39
CA TYR A 80 6.35 -1.80 -4.99
C TYR A 80 6.90 -0.93 -6.11
N LEU A 81 6.43 -1.14 -7.34
CA LEU A 81 6.85 -0.45 -8.54
C LEU A 81 5.70 0.45 -9.02
N HIS A 82 5.80 1.74 -8.74
CA HIS A 82 4.81 2.72 -9.10
C HIS A 82 5.10 3.26 -10.49
N ASN A 83 4.17 3.09 -11.42
CA ASN A 83 4.29 3.54 -12.80
C ASN A 83 2.89 3.69 -13.43
N ASN A 84 2.81 4.02 -14.71
CA ASN A 84 1.60 3.78 -15.48
C ASN A 84 1.42 2.27 -15.77
N PHE A 85 0.25 1.90 -16.25
CA PHE A 85 -0.07 0.49 -16.50
C PHE A 85 0.82 -0.13 -17.58
N GLU A 86 1.10 0.61 -18.66
CA GLU A 86 1.92 0.15 -19.78
C GLU A 86 3.37 -0.08 -19.36
N GLY A 87 3.99 0.88 -18.65
CA GLY A 87 5.34 0.75 -18.13
C GLY A 87 5.51 -0.45 -17.22
N ASN A 88 4.58 -0.68 -16.28
CA ASN A 88 4.62 -1.85 -15.41
C ASN A 88 4.45 -3.16 -16.18
N ALA A 89 3.57 -3.21 -17.19
CA ALA A 89 3.36 -4.43 -18.00
C ALA A 89 4.60 -4.80 -18.81
N LEU A 90 5.24 -3.82 -19.45
CA LEU A 90 6.42 -4.04 -20.28
C LEU A 90 7.65 -4.35 -19.41
N VAL A 91 7.86 -3.62 -18.33
CA VAL A 91 8.94 -3.94 -17.39
C VAL A 91 8.79 -5.36 -16.82
N LEU A 92 7.58 -5.77 -16.45
CA LEU A 92 7.35 -7.14 -15.99
C LEU A 92 7.72 -8.18 -17.04
N ALA A 93 7.45 -7.92 -18.31
CA ALA A 93 7.82 -8.81 -19.42
C ALA A 93 9.35 -8.88 -19.60
N GLU A 94 10.06 -7.77 -19.43
CA GLU A 94 11.51 -7.66 -19.56
C GLU A 94 12.27 -8.31 -18.40
N LEU A 95 11.72 -8.30 -17.19
CA LEU A 95 12.37 -8.82 -15.98
C LEU A 95 12.76 -10.31 -16.13
N PRO A 96 13.91 -10.76 -15.60
CA PRO A 96 14.30 -12.14 -15.51
C PRO A 96 13.20 -13.03 -14.91
N LYS A 97 13.05 -14.24 -15.43
CA LYS A 97 12.01 -15.21 -15.03
C LYS A 97 11.93 -15.41 -13.50
N ALA A 98 13.06 -15.37 -12.81
CA ALA A 98 13.13 -15.53 -11.36
C ALA A 98 12.39 -14.40 -10.62
N ILE A 99 12.59 -13.15 -11.05
CA ILE A 99 11.93 -11.96 -10.48
C ILE A 99 10.48 -11.89 -10.93
N ARG A 100 10.20 -12.14 -12.22
CA ARG A 100 8.84 -12.16 -12.78
C ARG A 100 7.90 -13.13 -12.04
N LYS A 101 8.41 -14.27 -11.58
CA LYS A 101 7.65 -15.24 -10.78
C LYS A 101 7.24 -14.72 -9.40
N ALA A 102 7.88 -13.65 -8.93
CA ALA A 102 7.54 -12.99 -7.68
C ALA A 102 6.38 -12.01 -7.80
N TYR A 103 5.84 -11.78 -9.00
CA TYR A 103 4.64 -10.99 -9.19
C TYR A 103 3.52 -11.48 -8.25
N TYR A 104 2.98 -10.57 -7.45
CA TYR A 104 1.94 -10.86 -6.47
C TYR A 104 0.60 -10.27 -6.87
N THR A 105 0.57 -8.96 -7.13
CA THR A 105 -0.64 -8.24 -7.53
C THR A 105 -0.32 -6.91 -8.19
N ASN A 106 -1.32 -6.28 -8.78
CA ASN A 106 -1.27 -4.87 -9.18
C ASN A 106 -2.30 -4.08 -8.37
N ILE A 107 -1.89 -2.96 -7.79
CA ILE A 107 -2.75 -2.02 -7.10
C ILE A 107 -3.10 -0.91 -8.08
N SER A 108 -4.39 -0.61 -8.18
CA SER A 108 -4.91 0.53 -8.93
C SER A 108 -5.14 1.68 -7.96
N TRP A 109 -4.30 2.71 -8.02
CA TRP A 109 -4.46 3.90 -7.19
C TRP A 109 -5.09 5.05 -7.98
N LYS A 110 -6.20 5.57 -7.48
CA LYS A 110 -6.90 6.71 -8.06
C LYS A 110 -6.15 8.01 -7.74
N ARG A 111 -5.24 8.38 -8.65
CA ARG A 111 -4.32 9.53 -8.47
C ARG A 111 -4.92 10.90 -8.77
N SER A 112 -6.12 10.96 -9.32
CA SER A 112 -6.77 12.25 -9.64
C SER A 112 -8.29 12.14 -9.67
N GLY A 113 -8.97 13.28 -9.53
CA GLY A 113 -10.39 13.38 -9.76
C GLY A 113 -10.79 13.23 -11.24
N PRO A 114 -12.09 13.17 -11.53
CA PRO A 114 -12.59 13.07 -12.88
C PRO A 114 -12.19 14.31 -13.70
N LYS A 115 -11.95 14.12 -15.00
CA LYS A 115 -11.59 15.19 -15.95
C LYS A 115 -12.77 15.52 -16.84
N ASN A 116 -13.23 16.77 -16.82
CA ASN A 116 -14.40 17.21 -17.59
C ASN A 116 -14.14 17.44 -19.09
N ASN A 117 -12.86 17.41 -19.51
CA ASN A 117 -12.45 17.66 -20.90
C ASN A 117 -12.31 16.40 -21.75
N ILE A 118 -12.80 15.26 -21.28
CA ILE A 118 -12.77 14.01 -22.04
C ILE A 118 -13.83 14.04 -23.12
N LYS A 119 -13.40 13.86 -24.37
CA LYS A 119 -14.29 13.88 -25.55
C LYS A 119 -14.30 12.55 -26.29
N ASN A 120 -13.13 11.93 -26.45
CA ASN A 120 -12.94 10.71 -27.24
C ASN A 120 -12.14 9.70 -26.41
N GLY A 121 -12.81 8.69 -25.84
CA GLY A 121 -12.20 7.63 -25.06
C GLY A 121 -12.31 7.82 -23.55
N TRP A 122 -11.53 7.06 -22.78
CA TRP A 122 -11.53 7.04 -21.32
C TRP A 122 -10.42 7.91 -20.74
N GLY A 123 -10.75 8.74 -19.75
CA GLY A 123 -9.74 9.54 -19.04
C GLY A 123 -8.89 8.67 -18.10
N ASN A 124 -7.57 8.82 -18.18
CA ASN A 124 -6.66 8.15 -17.25
C ASN A 124 -6.58 8.92 -15.93
N ILE A 125 -7.13 8.35 -14.87
CA ILE A 125 -7.14 8.89 -13.50
C ILE A 125 -6.51 7.93 -12.49
N VAL A 126 -5.92 6.83 -12.97
CA VAL A 126 -5.37 5.75 -12.15
C VAL A 126 -3.90 5.55 -12.48
N ASP A 127 -3.07 5.41 -11.46
CA ASP A 127 -1.72 4.86 -11.59
C ASP A 127 -1.69 3.39 -11.17
N SER A 128 -0.71 2.67 -11.65
CA SER A 128 -0.46 1.26 -11.41
C SER A 128 0.69 1.11 -10.43
N ILE A 129 0.48 0.36 -9.35
CA ILE A 129 1.56 -0.02 -8.43
C ILE A 129 1.69 -1.53 -8.48
N MET A 130 2.67 -2.01 -9.23
CA MET A 130 2.97 -3.43 -9.33
C MET A 130 3.70 -3.91 -8.07
N VAL A 131 3.23 -5.01 -7.49
CA VAL A 131 3.78 -5.56 -6.24
C VAL A 131 4.46 -6.90 -6.51
N LEU A 132 5.74 -6.99 -6.14
CA LEU A 132 6.50 -8.23 -6.15
C LEU A 132 6.75 -8.70 -4.72
N ARG A 133 6.62 -10.02 -4.50
CA ARG A 133 6.79 -10.65 -3.19
C ARG A 133 7.94 -11.64 -3.20
N LYS A 134 8.97 -11.39 -2.38
CA LYS A 134 10.09 -12.30 -2.18
C LYS A 134 9.88 -13.08 -0.89
N GLY A 135 9.73 -14.40 -1.00
CA GLY A 135 9.49 -15.28 0.16
C GLY A 135 8.16 -15.07 0.87
N SER A 136 8.17 -15.03 2.19
CA SER A 136 7.01 -14.84 3.07
C SER A 136 7.23 -13.61 3.97
N PRO A 137 7.12 -12.39 3.41
CA PRO A 137 7.43 -11.17 4.14
C PRO A 137 6.36 -10.80 5.17
N TYR A 138 6.75 -9.91 6.11
CA TYR A 138 5.81 -9.23 7.00
C TYR A 138 4.70 -8.56 6.21
N PHE A 139 3.48 -8.65 6.71
CA PHE A 139 2.34 -7.90 6.18
C PHE A 139 1.33 -7.60 7.29
N GLU A 140 1.08 -6.32 7.52
CA GLU A 140 0.02 -5.83 8.40
C GLU A 140 -1.20 -5.43 7.56
N VAL A 141 -2.34 -6.03 7.88
CA VAL A 141 -3.59 -5.72 7.16
C VAL A 141 -4.10 -4.36 7.61
N GLU A 142 -4.25 -3.44 6.67
CA GLU A 142 -4.92 -2.16 6.88
C GLU A 142 -6.42 -2.30 6.63
N TYR A 143 -7.23 -1.55 7.36
CA TYR A 143 -8.68 -1.56 7.28
C TYR A 143 -9.20 -0.16 6.99
N THR A 144 -10.26 -0.08 6.19
CA THR A 144 -11.09 1.11 6.03
C THR A 144 -12.37 0.97 6.84
N ASP A 145 -13.04 2.08 7.11
CA ASP A 145 -14.34 2.06 7.76
C ASP A 145 -15.36 1.24 6.97
N LEU A 146 -16.33 0.71 7.68
CA LEU A 146 -17.47 0.04 7.06
C LEU A 146 -18.29 1.07 6.24
N ASP A 147 -18.74 0.69 5.06
CA ASP A 147 -19.76 1.46 4.37
C ASP A 147 -21.00 1.64 5.27
N PRO A 148 -21.49 2.86 5.52
CA PRO A 148 -22.60 3.11 6.44
C PRO A 148 -23.87 2.33 6.10
N LYS A 149 -24.13 2.09 4.81
CA LYS A 149 -25.28 1.29 4.35
C LYS A 149 -25.06 -0.19 4.65
N TYR A 150 -23.84 -0.70 4.46
CA TYR A 150 -23.48 -2.06 4.82
C TYR A 150 -23.57 -2.25 6.35
N GLU A 151 -23.02 -1.34 7.15
CA GLU A 151 -23.10 -1.37 8.60
C GLU A 151 -24.55 -1.47 9.07
N LYS A 152 -25.41 -0.53 8.64
CA LYS A 152 -26.84 -0.51 8.99
C LYS A 152 -27.57 -1.78 8.60
N ASN A 153 -27.25 -2.37 7.45
CA ASN A 153 -27.96 -3.56 6.94
C ASN A 153 -27.47 -4.87 7.57
N SER A 154 -26.18 -4.95 7.89
CA SER A 154 -25.56 -6.17 8.41
C SER A 154 -25.65 -6.27 9.93
N PHE A 155 -25.40 -5.17 10.65
CA PHE A 155 -25.41 -5.09 12.11
C PHE A 155 -26.77 -4.64 12.67
N LYS A 156 -27.85 -5.22 12.16
CA LYS A 156 -29.23 -4.86 12.52
C LYS A 156 -29.78 -5.53 13.77
N ASN A 157 -29.12 -6.59 14.24
CA ASN A 157 -29.54 -7.29 15.46
C ASN A 157 -28.88 -6.62 16.66
N LYS A 158 -29.57 -6.64 17.82
CA LYS A 158 -29.07 -6.03 19.05
C LYS A 158 -29.39 -6.92 20.24
N ASP A 159 -28.45 -7.03 21.17
CA ASP A 159 -28.64 -7.57 22.50
C ASP A 159 -28.05 -6.65 23.57
N GLU A 160 -27.87 -7.11 24.81
CA GLU A 160 -27.33 -6.31 25.91
C GLU A 160 -25.91 -5.81 25.67
N ARG A 161 -25.11 -6.58 24.91
CA ARG A 161 -23.73 -6.22 24.55
C ARG A 161 -23.67 -5.17 23.44
N GLY A 162 -24.64 -5.15 22.51
CA GLY A 162 -24.60 -4.16 21.42
C GLY A 162 -25.18 -4.67 20.10
N PHE A 163 -24.87 -3.95 19.01
CA PHE A 163 -25.28 -4.35 17.67
C PHE A 163 -24.39 -5.47 17.13
N TYR A 164 -25.00 -6.44 16.44
CA TYR A 164 -24.26 -7.56 15.84
C TYR A 164 -24.80 -8.01 14.48
N ALA A 165 -23.90 -8.55 13.67
CA ALA A 165 -24.19 -9.27 12.45
C ALA A 165 -24.21 -10.79 12.71
N LEU A 166 -24.91 -11.54 11.85
CA LEU A 166 -25.01 -13.00 11.92
C LEU A 166 -24.12 -13.64 10.87
N ALA A 167 -23.12 -14.41 11.29
CA ALA A 167 -22.28 -15.23 10.43
C ALA A 167 -22.67 -16.71 10.54
N LYS A 168 -23.03 -17.31 9.40
CA LYS A 168 -23.42 -18.72 9.34
C LYS A 168 -22.24 -19.64 9.68
N VAL A 169 -22.40 -20.53 10.65
CA VAL A 169 -21.36 -21.47 11.07
C VAL A 169 -21.52 -22.86 10.44
N THR A 170 -22.56 -23.10 9.62
CA THR A 170 -22.79 -24.34 8.92
C THR A 170 -22.10 -24.37 7.54
N GLY A 171 -21.70 -25.57 7.12
CA GLY A 171 -21.10 -25.82 5.81
C GLY A 171 -22.08 -25.70 4.65
N GLU A 172 -21.54 -25.83 3.44
CA GLU A 172 -22.26 -25.79 2.16
C GLU A 172 -21.82 -26.97 1.28
N LYS A 173 -22.63 -27.30 0.25
CA LYS A 173 -22.36 -28.43 -0.65
C LYS A 173 -20.95 -28.36 -1.29
N SER A 174 -20.50 -27.17 -1.65
CA SER A 174 -19.18 -26.91 -2.26
C SER A 174 -18.01 -27.02 -1.27
N ARG A 175 -18.29 -26.99 0.04
CA ARG A 175 -17.30 -27.08 1.12
C ARG A 175 -17.85 -27.96 2.25
N PRO A 176 -17.74 -29.30 2.13
CA PRO A 176 -18.15 -30.20 3.20
C PRO A 176 -17.23 -29.97 4.41
N CYS A 177 -17.84 -29.89 5.58
CA CYS A 177 -17.20 -29.54 6.83
C CYS A 177 -17.35 -30.69 7.86
N ARG A 178 -16.96 -30.45 9.11
CA ARG A 178 -17.03 -31.42 10.20
C ARG A 178 -18.47 -31.82 10.49
N ARG A 179 -18.78 -33.12 10.45
CA ARG A 179 -20.12 -33.65 10.73
C ARG A 179 -20.20 -34.04 12.18
N PHE A 180 -21.05 -33.37 12.93
CA PHE A 180 -21.47 -33.70 14.30
C PHE A 180 -22.81 -33.02 14.58
N GLU A 181 -23.46 -33.39 15.67
CA GLU A 181 -24.65 -32.72 16.16
C GLU A 181 -24.30 -31.78 17.31
N TYR A 182 -24.92 -30.60 17.32
CA TYR A 182 -24.75 -29.64 18.40
C TYR A 182 -26.12 -29.08 18.84
N LYS A 183 -26.54 -29.40 20.06
CA LYS A 183 -27.82 -28.93 20.65
C LYS A 183 -29.01 -29.05 19.69
N GLY A 184 -29.16 -30.21 19.06
CA GLY A 184 -30.23 -30.50 18.11
C GLY A 184 -30.01 -30.00 16.68
N TYR A 185 -28.89 -29.32 16.40
CA TYR A 185 -28.53 -28.93 15.05
C TYR A 185 -27.61 -29.96 14.40
N ASN A 186 -28.07 -30.58 13.32
CA ASN A 186 -27.30 -31.54 12.53
C ASN A 186 -27.33 -31.11 11.05
N PRO A 187 -26.51 -30.13 10.66
CA PRO A 187 -26.54 -29.59 9.30
C PRO A 187 -26.01 -30.61 8.28
N GLN A 188 -26.72 -30.76 7.17
CA GLN A 188 -26.41 -31.71 6.09
C GLN A 188 -24.94 -31.67 5.64
N TYR A 189 -24.32 -30.50 5.63
CA TYR A 189 -22.93 -30.31 5.19
C TYR A 189 -21.97 -30.04 6.37
N GLY A 190 -22.39 -30.31 7.61
CA GLY A 190 -21.56 -30.13 8.81
C GLY A 190 -21.33 -28.67 9.24
N PHE A 191 -20.43 -28.49 10.18
CA PHE A 191 -20.05 -27.18 10.73
C PHE A 191 -18.70 -26.72 10.22
N ARG A 192 -18.55 -25.42 9.93
CA ARG A 192 -17.29 -24.78 9.50
C ARG A 192 -16.26 -24.69 10.62
N ILE A 193 -16.69 -24.78 11.87
CA ILE A 193 -15.86 -24.68 13.08
C ILE A 193 -15.95 -25.98 13.88
N SER A 194 -15.03 -26.23 14.81
CA SER A 194 -15.02 -27.41 15.65
C SER A 194 -16.14 -27.36 16.72
N GLU A 195 -16.48 -28.50 17.30
CA GLU A 195 -17.42 -28.58 18.39
C GLU A 195 -16.93 -27.79 19.62
N GLU A 196 -15.65 -27.88 19.93
CA GLU A 196 -15.02 -27.11 21.00
C GLU A 196 -15.17 -25.57 20.77
N MET A 197 -14.94 -25.10 19.54
CA MET A 197 -15.16 -23.68 19.20
C MET A 197 -16.64 -23.28 19.29
N LEU A 198 -17.57 -24.17 18.91
CA LEU A 198 -19.01 -23.92 19.09
C LEU A 198 -19.37 -23.81 20.56
N SER A 199 -18.87 -24.72 21.40
CA SER A 199 -19.11 -24.73 22.84
C SER A 199 -18.55 -23.48 23.51
N GLY A 200 -17.37 -23.01 23.11
CA GLY A 200 -16.80 -21.74 23.59
C GLY A 200 -17.68 -20.55 23.21
N LEU A 201 -18.11 -20.44 21.94
CA LEU A 201 -19.00 -19.37 21.50
C LEU A 201 -20.37 -19.40 22.20
N ASP A 202 -20.86 -20.58 22.55
CA ASP A 202 -22.11 -20.74 23.28
C ASP A 202 -21.96 -20.27 24.74
N ALA A 203 -20.91 -20.69 25.41
CA ALA A 203 -20.60 -20.26 26.77
C ALA A 203 -20.46 -18.74 26.88
N ASP A 204 -19.89 -18.10 25.82
CA ASP A 204 -19.75 -16.65 25.71
C ASP A 204 -21.03 -15.92 25.27
N GLY A 205 -22.16 -16.64 25.10
CA GLY A 205 -23.42 -16.07 24.60
C GLY A 205 -23.37 -15.55 23.16
N ARG A 206 -22.38 -16.02 22.38
CA ARG A 206 -22.08 -15.56 21.00
C ARG A 206 -22.72 -16.40 19.91
N LEU A 207 -23.58 -17.38 20.26
CA LEU A 207 -24.39 -18.13 19.31
C LEU A 207 -25.79 -17.54 19.20
N HIS A 208 -26.31 -17.55 17.99
CA HIS A 208 -27.70 -17.27 17.69
C HIS A 208 -28.35 -18.54 17.10
N PHE A 209 -29.31 -19.07 17.82
CA PHE A 209 -30.03 -20.28 17.46
C PHE A 209 -31.23 -19.91 16.57
N GLY A 210 -31.06 -19.96 15.25
CA GLY A 210 -32.14 -19.72 14.29
C GLY A 210 -32.95 -21.01 14.05
N ALA A 211 -34.14 -20.93 13.44
CA ALA A 211 -35.02 -22.06 13.24
C ALA A 211 -34.39 -23.24 12.46
N LYS A 212 -33.48 -23.00 11.54
CA LYS A 212 -32.84 -24.02 10.68
C LYS A 212 -31.31 -23.98 10.69
N ASN A 213 -30.72 -22.91 11.16
CA ASN A 213 -29.28 -22.70 11.10
C ASN A 213 -28.78 -22.09 12.40
N LEU A 214 -27.53 -22.41 12.70
CA LEU A 214 -26.80 -21.83 13.80
C LEU A 214 -25.86 -20.72 13.26
N TYR A 215 -25.78 -19.60 13.98
CA TYR A 215 -24.99 -18.44 13.57
C TYR A 215 -24.08 -17.98 14.72
N LYS A 216 -22.91 -17.49 14.35
CA LYS A 216 -22.06 -16.74 15.26
C LYS A 216 -22.47 -15.27 15.23
N LYS A 217 -22.59 -14.63 16.39
CA LYS A 217 -22.72 -13.18 16.52
C LYS A 217 -21.35 -12.54 16.32
N ILE A 218 -21.28 -11.54 15.43
CA ILE A 218 -20.11 -10.67 15.23
C ILE A 218 -20.55 -9.28 15.66
N TYR A 219 -19.98 -8.78 16.73
CA TYR A 219 -20.35 -7.47 17.26
C TYR A 219 -19.69 -6.33 16.47
N LEU A 220 -20.41 -5.20 16.36
CA LEU A 220 -19.95 -4.03 15.59
C LEU A 220 -18.69 -3.42 16.19
N ASP A 221 -18.61 -3.35 17.52
CA ASP A 221 -17.45 -2.84 18.26
C ASP A 221 -16.17 -3.69 18.12
N GLU A 222 -16.31 -4.93 17.64
CA GLU A 222 -15.19 -5.82 17.32
C GLU A 222 -14.77 -5.76 15.85
N SER A 223 -15.55 -5.07 15.01
CA SER A 223 -15.26 -4.96 13.59
C SER A 223 -14.08 -4.03 13.37
N LYS A 224 -13.04 -4.53 12.73
CA LYS A 224 -11.91 -3.71 12.28
C LYS A 224 -12.20 -2.91 11.01
N GLY A 225 -13.41 -3.02 10.46
CA GLY A 225 -13.74 -2.47 9.15
C GLY A 225 -13.53 -3.45 8.00
N VAL A 226 -13.31 -2.93 6.81
CA VAL A 226 -13.08 -3.72 5.59
C VAL A 226 -11.58 -3.77 5.31
N PRO A 227 -10.96 -4.96 5.16
CA PRO A 227 -9.56 -5.04 4.75
C PRO A 227 -9.35 -4.34 3.42
N VAL A 228 -8.34 -3.49 3.35
CA VAL A 228 -7.95 -2.80 2.11
C VAL A 228 -7.55 -3.83 1.05
N GLN A 229 -8.08 -3.67 -0.15
CA GLN A 229 -7.77 -4.52 -1.30
C GLN A 229 -6.82 -3.79 -2.26
N ASN A 230 -6.76 -4.22 -3.51
CA ASN A 230 -5.88 -3.67 -4.53
C ASN A 230 -6.51 -2.53 -5.38
N LEU A 231 -7.62 -1.97 -4.95
CA LEU A 231 -8.17 -0.71 -5.47
C LEU A 231 -8.10 0.35 -4.36
N TRP A 232 -7.29 1.39 -4.60
CA TRP A 232 -7.09 2.48 -3.65
C TRP A 232 -7.71 3.77 -4.19
N ASP A 233 -8.93 4.04 -3.81
CA ASP A 233 -9.67 5.26 -4.16
C ASP A 233 -9.96 6.16 -2.94
N ASP A 234 -9.54 5.72 -1.76
CA ASP A 234 -9.64 6.39 -0.46
C ASP A 234 -8.36 7.17 -0.07
N VAL A 235 -7.27 7.02 -0.83
CA VAL A 235 -6.05 7.82 -0.70
C VAL A 235 -6.09 8.96 -1.69
N TYR A 236 -6.42 10.16 -1.19
CA TYR A 236 -6.56 11.32 -2.05
C TYR A 236 -5.21 11.82 -2.57
N PHE A 237 -5.21 12.29 -3.81
CA PHE A 237 -4.07 12.97 -4.42
C PHE A 237 -3.86 14.37 -3.81
N ILE A 238 -2.63 14.86 -3.88
CA ILE A 238 -2.30 16.22 -3.47
C ILE A 238 -2.85 17.21 -4.50
N SER A 239 -3.66 18.17 -4.08
CA SER A 239 -4.16 19.22 -4.96
C SER A 239 -3.03 20.16 -5.43
N ARG A 240 -3.22 20.86 -6.56
CA ARG A 240 -2.23 21.84 -7.03
C ARG A 240 -1.90 22.91 -5.98
N SER A 241 -2.87 23.35 -5.21
CA SER A 241 -2.66 24.34 -4.14
C SER A 241 -1.78 23.80 -3.01
N GLU A 242 -1.86 22.50 -2.70
CA GLU A 242 -1.00 21.85 -1.72
C GLU A 242 0.39 21.54 -2.29
N GLN A 243 0.49 21.14 -3.56
CA GLN A 243 1.77 20.97 -4.26
C GLN A 243 2.57 22.29 -4.30
N ASN A 244 1.88 23.41 -4.57
CA ASN A 244 2.53 24.73 -4.54
C ASN A 244 3.07 25.12 -3.16
N LYS A 245 2.44 24.66 -2.07
CA LYS A 245 2.96 24.88 -0.72
C LYS A 245 4.24 24.09 -0.44
N ARG A 246 4.40 22.90 -1.02
CA ARG A 246 5.58 22.04 -0.83
C ARG A 246 6.62 22.15 -1.94
N LYS A 247 6.38 23.00 -2.96
CA LYS A 247 7.34 23.40 -4.00
C LYS A 247 8.01 22.25 -4.78
N TYR A 248 7.32 21.10 -4.99
CA TYR A 248 7.85 20.02 -5.83
C TYR A 248 6.77 19.41 -6.73
N PRO A 249 7.03 19.27 -8.06
CA PRO A 249 6.09 18.63 -8.98
C PRO A 249 5.99 17.13 -8.68
N THR A 250 4.82 16.53 -8.97
CA THR A 250 4.57 15.08 -8.86
C THR A 250 4.72 14.45 -7.47
N GLN A 251 4.78 15.26 -6.39
CA GLN A 251 4.85 14.74 -5.03
C GLN A 251 3.72 13.74 -4.77
N LYS A 252 4.07 12.59 -4.19
CA LYS A 252 3.08 11.60 -3.76
C LYS A 252 2.48 11.98 -2.39
N PRO A 253 1.19 11.65 -2.15
CA PRO A 253 0.58 11.85 -0.84
C PRO A 253 1.30 11.05 0.24
N LEU A 254 1.49 11.65 1.40
CA LEU A 254 2.11 10.99 2.54
C LEU A 254 1.34 9.72 2.91
N LYS A 255 0.01 9.77 2.93
CA LYS A 255 -0.89 8.64 3.22
C LYS A 255 -0.67 7.43 2.30
N LEU A 256 -0.24 7.65 1.05
CA LEU A 256 0.11 6.57 0.13
C LEU A 256 1.30 5.76 0.64
N LEU A 257 2.39 6.48 1.00
CA LEU A 257 3.63 5.87 1.47
C LEU A 257 3.47 5.29 2.87
N GLU A 258 2.65 5.93 3.73
CA GLU A 258 2.29 5.36 5.03
C GLU A 258 1.64 3.99 4.89
N ARG A 259 0.64 3.87 4.00
CA ARG A 259 -0.04 2.61 3.73
C ARG A 259 0.95 1.54 3.27
N VAL A 260 1.78 1.85 2.29
CA VAL A 260 2.79 0.92 1.76
C VAL A 260 3.77 0.50 2.85
N ILE A 261 4.33 1.46 3.59
CA ILE A 261 5.38 1.21 4.59
C ILE A 261 4.82 0.48 5.80
N LYS A 262 3.69 0.93 6.35
CA LYS A 262 3.05 0.32 7.51
C LYS A 262 2.67 -1.13 7.24
N SER A 263 2.07 -1.38 6.07
CA SER A 263 1.66 -2.75 5.71
C SER A 263 2.83 -3.68 5.46
N SER A 264 3.94 -3.19 4.90
CA SER A 264 4.95 -4.05 4.25
C SER A 264 6.35 -4.00 4.84
N CYS A 265 6.59 -3.12 5.82
CA CYS A 265 7.87 -3.01 6.52
C CYS A 265 7.65 -3.11 8.03
N PRO A 266 8.28 -4.06 8.75
CA PRO A 266 8.17 -4.12 10.20
C PRO A 266 8.81 -2.88 10.86
N THR A 267 8.44 -2.58 12.11
CA THR A 267 9.11 -1.56 12.91
C THR A 267 10.62 -1.84 12.95
N ASP A 268 11.42 -0.79 12.89
CA ASP A 268 12.89 -0.85 12.76
C ASP A 268 13.41 -1.54 11.48
N GLY A 269 12.52 -1.95 10.56
CA GLY A 269 12.87 -2.47 9.24
C GLY A 269 13.47 -1.41 8.33
N TRP A 270 14.02 -1.82 7.18
CA TRP A 270 14.68 -0.96 6.21
C TRP A 270 13.86 -0.79 4.94
N VAL A 271 13.68 0.45 4.53
CA VAL A 271 13.02 0.88 3.28
C VAL A 271 14.05 1.42 2.32
N LEU A 272 13.97 1.05 1.04
CA LEU A 272 14.74 1.64 -0.06
C LEU A 272 13.78 2.40 -0.99
N ASP A 273 14.15 3.63 -1.33
CA ASP A 273 13.54 4.40 -2.43
C ASP A 273 14.66 5.07 -3.26
N PRO A 274 15.00 4.51 -4.43
CA PRO A 274 16.06 5.06 -5.27
C PRO A 274 15.60 6.25 -6.13
N PHE A 275 14.37 6.74 -5.96
CA PHE A 275 13.78 7.89 -6.66
C PHE A 275 13.11 8.83 -5.65
N CYS A 276 13.90 9.37 -4.75
CA CYS A 276 13.49 10.11 -3.56
C CYS A 276 12.45 11.21 -3.82
N GLY A 277 12.63 11.96 -4.91
CA GLY A 277 11.84 13.14 -5.20
C GLY A 277 11.79 14.08 -3.97
N SER A 278 10.61 14.57 -3.63
CA SER A 278 10.39 15.44 -2.46
C SER A 278 10.54 14.75 -1.08
N GLY A 279 10.99 13.50 -1.02
CA GLY A 279 11.28 12.78 0.21
C GLY A 279 10.07 12.20 0.95
N THR A 280 8.93 12.04 0.30
CA THR A 280 7.73 11.50 0.94
C THR A 280 7.99 10.13 1.59
N THR A 281 8.79 9.27 0.95
CA THR A 281 9.19 7.96 1.51
C THR A 281 10.05 8.10 2.75
N ALA A 282 11.02 9.04 2.76
CA ALA A 282 11.89 9.29 3.92
C ALA A 282 11.08 9.80 5.12
N ILE A 283 10.18 10.75 4.88
CA ILE A 283 9.28 11.35 5.88
C ILE A 283 8.36 10.27 6.47
N ALA A 284 7.69 9.49 5.63
CA ALA A 284 6.80 8.42 6.07
C ALA A 284 7.55 7.33 6.84
N SER A 285 8.72 6.92 6.38
CA SER A 285 9.55 5.92 7.07
C SER A 285 9.95 6.39 8.46
N TYR A 286 10.43 7.63 8.57
CA TYR A 286 10.82 8.22 9.86
C TYR A 286 9.63 8.30 10.81
N ALA A 287 8.51 8.83 10.35
CA ALA A 287 7.27 8.94 11.10
C ALA A 287 6.78 7.60 11.66
N LEU A 288 6.91 6.55 10.86
CA LEU A 288 6.48 5.20 11.22
C LEU A 288 7.55 4.38 11.96
N GLN A 289 8.67 4.97 12.37
CA GLN A 289 9.79 4.28 13.04
C GLN A 289 10.41 3.17 12.18
N ARG A 290 10.63 3.45 10.89
CA ARG A 290 11.38 2.59 9.97
C ARG A 290 12.65 3.29 9.53
N ASN A 291 13.72 2.51 9.35
CA ASN A 291 14.96 3.02 8.76
C ASN A 291 14.77 3.16 7.24
N CYS A 292 15.43 4.12 6.62
CA CYS A 292 15.36 4.26 5.17
C CYS A 292 16.69 4.68 4.54
N VAL A 293 16.86 4.25 3.30
CA VAL A 293 17.81 4.82 2.35
C VAL A 293 16.99 5.36 1.19
N THR A 294 17.16 6.65 0.89
CA THR A 294 16.56 7.28 -0.28
C THR A 294 17.64 7.93 -1.13
N MET A 295 17.48 7.87 -2.45
CA MET A 295 18.46 8.35 -3.41
C MET A 295 17.77 9.26 -4.43
N ASP A 296 18.49 10.29 -4.91
CA ASP A 296 18.10 11.13 -6.04
C ASP A 296 19.32 11.82 -6.60
N ILE A 297 19.26 12.25 -7.85
CA ILE A 297 20.29 13.09 -8.49
C ILE A 297 19.99 14.59 -8.35
N ASN A 298 18.74 14.93 -7.98
CA ASN A 298 18.28 16.31 -7.86
C ASN A 298 18.48 16.82 -6.42
N GLU A 299 19.47 17.70 -6.22
CA GLU A 299 19.81 18.22 -4.90
C GLU A 299 18.68 19.06 -4.28
N ASP A 300 17.86 19.78 -5.07
CA ASP A 300 16.69 20.51 -4.56
C ASP A 300 15.66 19.55 -3.97
N ALA A 301 15.44 18.39 -4.59
CA ALA A 301 14.58 17.35 -4.10
C ALA A 301 15.11 16.76 -2.77
N LEU A 302 16.40 16.47 -2.72
CA LEU A 302 17.06 15.94 -1.51
C LEU A 302 17.04 16.95 -0.37
N GLN A 303 17.15 18.24 -0.65
CA GLN A 303 17.04 19.28 0.37
C GLN A 303 15.65 19.29 1.01
N LEU A 304 14.57 19.22 0.19
CA LEU A 304 13.19 19.11 0.70
C LEU A 304 12.98 17.84 1.54
N ALA A 305 13.60 16.74 1.14
CA ALA A 305 13.54 15.49 1.89
C ALA A 305 14.22 15.60 3.27
N ARG A 306 15.41 16.25 3.32
CA ARG A 306 16.13 16.50 4.58
C ARG A 306 15.34 17.41 5.50
N GLU A 307 14.82 18.53 4.99
CA GLU A 307 13.98 19.48 5.75
C GLU A 307 12.76 18.78 6.34
N GLY A 308 12.02 17.98 5.54
CA GLY A 308 10.85 17.28 6.02
C GLY A 308 11.15 16.26 7.12
N VAL A 309 12.29 15.59 7.07
CA VAL A 309 12.72 14.67 8.15
C VAL A 309 13.17 15.46 9.39
N GLU A 310 13.89 16.58 9.24
CA GLU A 310 14.33 17.42 10.36
C GLU A 310 13.14 18.09 11.07
N GLU A 311 12.12 18.52 10.34
CA GLU A 311 10.89 19.02 10.94
C GLU A 311 10.26 18.00 11.89
N LEU A 312 10.19 16.72 11.48
CA LEU A 312 9.68 15.65 12.34
C LEU A 312 10.53 15.43 13.60
N LYS A 313 11.86 15.56 13.49
CA LYS A 313 12.76 15.45 14.64
C LYS A 313 12.54 16.56 15.66
N GLY A 314 12.23 17.77 15.17
CA GLY A 314 12.02 18.96 16.02
C GLY A 314 10.71 19.00 16.78
N HIS A 315 9.65 18.35 16.27
CA HIS A 315 8.30 18.45 16.86
C HIS A 315 8.01 17.42 17.96
N GLY A 316 8.87 16.44 18.20
CA GLY A 316 8.76 15.46 19.31
C GLY A 316 7.48 14.62 19.35
N SER A 317 6.52 14.85 18.45
CA SER A 317 5.25 14.15 18.35
C SER A 317 4.88 13.90 16.89
N LEU A 318 4.73 12.63 16.55
CA LEU A 318 4.37 12.15 15.20
C LEU A 318 2.88 12.41 14.86
N ILE A 319 2.05 12.67 15.86
CA ILE A 319 0.57 12.73 15.72
C ILE A 319 0.12 14.01 15.01
N SER A 320 0.79 15.14 15.21
CA SER A 320 0.39 16.44 14.62
C SER A 320 0.78 16.63 13.15
N PHE A 321 1.52 15.69 12.56
CA PHE A 321 1.93 15.75 11.15
C PHE A 321 0.92 15.06 10.21
N PHE A 322 -0.01 14.30 10.79
CA PHE A 322 -0.99 13.48 10.08
C PHE A 322 -2.44 14.02 10.17
N GLU A 323 -2.67 15.06 10.97
CA GLU A 323 -3.91 15.83 11.03
C GLU A 323 -3.87 17.03 10.05
#